data_cc272371b02e3ad4574af327204aa74e
#
_entry.id   cc272371b02e3ad4574af327204aa74e
#
_cell.length_a   1.000
_cell.length_b   1.000
_cell.length_c   1.000
_cell.angle_alpha   90.00
_cell.angle_beta   90.00
_cell.angle_gamma   90.00
#
_symmetry.space_group_name_H-M   'P 1'
#
loop_
_entity.id
_entity.type
_entity.pdbx_description
1 polymer ?
#
loop_
_entity_poly.entity_id
_entity_poly.type
_entity_poly.pdbx_seq_one_letter_code
_entity_poly.pdbx_strand_id
1 'polypeptide(L)'
;EEILLLTGESRKMSDVEYIGEACKIAKKYFKLIGLEIYPVNSDEYTYLHQCGADYVTVFQETYNTDKYETLHLMGHKRVWPYRFDAQERALRGGMRGVAFSALLGLSDFRKDALASALHVYYLQRK
;
A
#
# COMPACT_ATOMS: atom_id res chain seq x y z
N GLU A 1 10.57 -14.42 -12.28
CA GLU A 1 9.10 -14.43 -12.16
C GLU A 1 8.69 -13.70 -10.88
N GLU A 2 7.55 -13.06 -10.90
CA GLU A 2 6.99 -12.19 -9.88
C GLU A 2 5.62 -12.68 -9.45
N ILE A 3 5.23 -12.41 -8.19
CA ILE A 3 3.87 -12.60 -7.69
C ILE A 3 3.43 -11.40 -6.89
N LEU A 4 2.16 -11.01 -7.03
CA LEU A 4 1.49 -10.04 -6.19
C LEU A 4 0.52 -10.78 -5.27
N LEU A 5 0.74 -10.68 -3.97
CA LEU A 5 -0.13 -11.24 -2.93
C LEU A 5 -1.13 -10.17 -2.50
N LEU A 6 -2.41 -10.49 -2.60
CA LEU A 6 -3.50 -9.58 -2.24
C LEU A 6 -4.26 -10.06 -1.01
N THR A 7 -4.67 -9.12 -0.17
CA THR A 7 -5.64 -9.37 0.91
C THR A 7 -6.76 -8.35 0.88
N GLY A 8 -7.87 -8.69 1.55
CA GLY A 8 -8.87 -7.68 1.90
C GLY A 8 -8.37 -6.73 3.00
N GLU A 9 -9.12 -5.67 3.24
CA GLU A 9 -8.81 -4.63 4.25
C GLU A 9 -9.18 -5.07 5.69
N SER A 10 -9.10 -6.36 5.99
CA SER A 10 -9.45 -6.90 7.30
C SER A 10 -8.23 -7.46 8.03
N ARG A 11 -7.65 -6.65 8.88
CA ARG A 11 -6.53 -7.02 9.73
C ARG A 11 -6.85 -8.20 10.67
N LYS A 12 -8.12 -8.39 11.02
CA LYS A 12 -8.58 -9.52 11.85
C LYS A 12 -8.53 -10.85 11.10
N MET A 13 -8.79 -10.82 9.79
CA MET A 13 -8.85 -12.03 8.95
C MET A 13 -7.51 -12.35 8.29
N SER A 14 -6.68 -11.34 8.08
CA SER A 14 -5.37 -11.44 7.44
C SER A 14 -4.42 -10.52 8.21
N ASP A 15 -3.94 -10.98 9.37
CA ASP A 15 -2.96 -10.23 10.15
C ASP A 15 -1.58 -10.21 9.48
N VAL A 16 -0.67 -9.43 10.02
CA VAL A 16 0.66 -9.23 9.45
C VAL A 16 1.47 -10.52 9.48
N GLU A 17 1.29 -11.35 10.50
CA GLU A 17 1.93 -12.64 10.65
C GLU A 17 1.48 -13.63 9.56
N TYR A 18 0.17 -13.70 9.29
CA TYR A 18 -0.39 -14.50 8.20
C TYR A 18 0.16 -14.07 6.84
N ILE A 19 0.22 -12.76 6.58
CA ILE A 19 0.78 -12.21 5.34
C ILE A 19 2.29 -12.55 5.25
N GLY A 20 3.02 -12.43 6.35
CA GLY A 20 4.44 -12.78 6.42
C GLY A 20 4.70 -14.25 6.09
N GLU A 21 3.89 -15.17 6.59
CA GLU A 21 4.00 -16.59 6.24
C GLU A 21 3.70 -16.83 4.76
N ALA A 22 2.71 -16.16 4.19
CA ALA A 22 2.45 -16.23 2.75
C ALA A 22 3.67 -15.77 1.93
N CYS A 23 4.34 -14.68 2.35
CA CYS A 23 5.58 -14.21 1.71
C CYS A 23 6.70 -15.27 1.76
N LYS A 24 6.93 -15.89 2.92
CA LYS A 24 7.94 -16.96 3.08
C LYS A 24 7.67 -18.15 2.18
N ILE A 25 6.41 -18.53 2.02
CA ILE A 25 6.00 -19.62 1.11
C ILE A 25 6.26 -19.20 -0.34
N ALA A 26 5.79 -18.02 -0.73
CA ALA A 26 5.93 -17.49 -2.09
C ALA A 26 7.41 -17.35 -2.49
N LYS A 27 8.29 -16.94 -1.55
CA LYS A 27 9.73 -16.76 -1.80
C LYS A 27 10.45 -18.03 -2.25
N LYS A 28 9.88 -19.20 -2.00
CA LYS A 28 10.42 -20.49 -2.49
C LYS A 28 10.25 -20.66 -4.00
N TYR A 29 9.31 -19.95 -4.59
CA TYR A 29 8.90 -20.14 -6.00
C TYR A 29 9.11 -18.90 -6.86
N PHE A 30 9.09 -17.69 -6.24
CA PHE A 30 9.13 -16.41 -6.94
C PHE A 30 10.32 -15.57 -6.47
N LYS A 31 10.95 -14.87 -7.40
CA LYS A 31 12.10 -14.00 -7.12
C LYS A 31 11.68 -12.65 -6.56
N LEU A 32 10.53 -12.14 -7.00
CA LEU A 32 9.99 -10.84 -6.63
C LEU A 32 8.59 -11.02 -6.06
N ILE A 33 8.36 -10.48 -4.85
CA ILE A 33 7.08 -10.55 -4.15
C ILE A 33 6.57 -9.15 -3.89
N GLY A 34 5.44 -8.83 -4.50
CA GLY A 34 4.66 -7.64 -4.22
C GLY A 34 3.52 -7.92 -3.25
N LEU A 35 3.15 -6.91 -2.50
CA LEU A 35 1.99 -6.94 -1.61
C LEU A 35 0.98 -5.86 -2.00
N GLU A 36 -0.29 -6.24 -2.08
CA GLU A 36 -1.42 -5.32 -2.15
C GLU A 36 -2.31 -5.58 -0.93
N ILE A 37 -2.02 -4.86 0.13
CA ILE A 37 -2.62 -5.07 1.45
C ILE A 37 -3.05 -3.71 2.05
N TYR A 38 -3.79 -3.77 3.16
CA TYR A 38 -4.08 -2.58 3.94
C TYR A 38 -2.78 -1.92 4.46
N PRO A 39 -2.76 -0.58 4.66
CA PRO A 39 -1.59 0.11 5.21
C PRO A 39 -1.21 -0.44 6.60
N VAL A 40 0.09 -0.61 6.82
CA VAL A 40 0.63 -1.03 8.12
C VAL A 40 1.70 -0.03 8.61
N ASN A 41 2.22 -0.23 9.81
CA ASN A 41 3.29 0.59 10.38
C ASN A 41 4.67 0.23 9.80
N SER A 42 5.67 1.08 10.01
CA SER A 42 7.01 0.86 9.44
C SER A 42 7.69 -0.39 9.97
N ASP A 43 7.51 -0.72 11.24
CA ASP A 43 8.02 -1.95 11.87
C ASP A 43 7.36 -3.21 11.29
N GLU A 44 6.06 -3.14 10.99
CA GLU A 44 5.33 -4.22 10.34
C GLU A 44 5.78 -4.38 8.87
N TYR A 45 6.03 -3.29 8.15
CA TYR A 45 6.65 -3.36 6.83
C TYR A 45 8.06 -3.96 6.90
N THR A 46 8.84 -3.63 7.94
CA THR A 46 10.15 -4.25 8.16
C THR A 46 10.03 -5.76 8.33
N TYR A 47 9.08 -6.22 9.14
CA TYR A 47 8.80 -7.65 9.30
C TYR A 47 8.41 -8.32 7.99
N LEU A 48 7.49 -7.73 7.22
CA LEU A 48 7.06 -8.27 5.92
C LEU A 48 8.21 -8.31 4.92
N HIS A 49 9.09 -7.31 4.91
CA HIS A 49 10.29 -7.31 4.09
C HIS A 49 11.25 -8.44 4.49
N GLN A 50 11.47 -8.67 5.78
CA GLN A 50 12.26 -9.79 6.29
C GLN A 50 11.65 -11.15 5.93
N CYS A 51 10.32 -11.25 5.80
CA CYS A 51 9.62 -12.43 5.32
C CYS A 51 9.75 -12.63 3.80
N GLY A 52 10.31 -11.67 3.07
CA GLY A 52 10.59 -11.78 1.65
C GLY A 52 9.80 -10.86 0.72
N ALA A 53 8.99 -9.96 1.24
CA ALA A 53 8.32 -8.96 0.42
C ALA A 53 9.32 -7.93 -0.12
N ASP A 54 9.22 -7.60 -1.40
CA ASP A 54 10.11 -6.67 -2.09
C ASP A 54 9.48 -5.29 -2.27
N TYR A 55 8.18 -5.22 -2.53
CA TYR A 55 7.47 -3.96 -2.73
C TYR A 55 6.03 -4.03 -2.25
N VAL A 56 5.41 -2.86 -2.09
CA VAL A 56 4.01 -2.76 -1.68
C VAL A 56 3.23 -1.79 -2.57
N THR A 57 1.99 -2.14 -2.82
CA THR A 57 1.01 -1.33 -3.52
C THR A 57 -0.08 -0.93 -2.55
N VAL A 58 -0.28 0.37 -2.36
CA VAL A 58 -1.41 0.94 -1.60
C VAL A 58 -2.00 2.06 -2.42
N PHE A 59 -3.15 1.80 -3.03
CA PHE A 59 -3.83 2.82 -3.82
C PHE A 59 -4.52 3.84 -2.93
N GLN A 60 -4.34 5.14 -3.25
CA GLN A 60 -4.94 6.24 -2.50
C GLN A 60 -6.45 6.32 -2.72
N GLU A 61 -6.97 5.72 -3.76
CA GLU A 61 -8.34 5.80 -4.26
C GLU A 61 -8.63 7.18 -4.88
N THR A 62 -8.68 8.24 -4.10
CA THR A 62 -8.71 9.62 -4.58
C THR A 62 -7.92 10.53 -3.65
N TYR A 63 -7.33 11.58 -4.20
CA TYR A 63 -6.66 12.64 -3.44
C TYR A 63 -7.62 13.76 -3.00
N ASN A 64 -8.88 13.70 -3.44
CA ASN A 64 -9.94 14.59 -2.96
C ASN A 64 -10.43 14.10 -1.59
N THR A 65 -10.01 14.76 -0.51
CA THR A 65 -10.32 14.37 0.88
C THR A 65 -11.82 14.40 1.18
N ASP A 66 -12.52 15.42 0.70
CA ASP A 66 -13.97 15.55 0.92
C ASP A 66 -14.72 14.39 0.26
N LYS A 67 -14.31 14.08 -0.99
CA LYS A 67 -14.89 12.93 -1.71
C LYS A 67 -14.54 11.61 -1.03
N TYR A 68 -13.29 11.47 -0.56
CA TYR A 68 -12.82 10.28 0.14
C TYR A 68 -13.68 9.98 1.38
N GLU A 69 -14.00 10.98 2.19
CA GLU A 69 -14.85 10.84 3.38
C GLU A 69 -16.25 10.35 3.05
N THR A 70 -16.82 10.78 1.92
CA THR A 70 -18.15 10.33 1.50
C THR A 70 -18.19 8.89 1.01
N LEU A 71 -17.05 8.34 0.59
CA LEU A 71 -16.93 6.98 0.05
C LEU A 71 -16.49 5.95 1.09
N HIS A 72 -15.67 6.36 2.06
CA HIS A 72 -15.07 5.48 3.06
C HIS A 72 -15.66 5.78 4.45
N LEU A 73 -16.85 5.25 4.70
CA LEU A 73 -17.66 5.60 5.88
C LEU A 73 -17.22 4.89 7.16
N MET A 74 -16.55 3.72 7.06
CA MET A 74 -16.19 2.89 8.20
C MET A 74 -14.84 2.20 8.00
N GLY A 75 -14.31 1.63 9.09
CA GLY A 75 -13.07 0.85 9.07
C GLY A 75 -11.80 1.68 8.98
N HIS A 76 -10.66 1.00 8.98
CA HIS A 76 -9.34 1.65 8.95
C HIS A 76 -9.07 2.38 7.63
N LYS A 77 -9.67 1.95 6.55
CA LYS A 77 -9.56 2.62 5.23
C LYS A 77 -10.03 4.06 5.27
N ARG A 78 -10.92 4.42 6.22
CA ARG A 78 -11.41 5.79 6.39
C ARG A 78 -10.32 6.80 6.76
N VAL A 79 -9.21 6.37 7.35
CA VAL A 79 -8.15 7.26 7.84
C VAL A 79 -7.26 7.68 6.68
N TRP A 80 -7.67 8.73 5.95
CA TRP A 80 -6.99 9.21 4.74
C TRP A 80 -5.51 9.54 4.95
N PRO A 81 -5.08 10.29 6.00
CA PRO A 81 -3.66 10.60 6.20
C PRO A 81 -2.81 9.35 6.41
N TYR A 82 -3.32 8.38 7.16
CA TYR A 82 -2.61 7.13 7.41
C TYR A 82 -2.39 6.32 6.11
N ARG A 83 -3.39 6.33 5.23
CA ARG A 83 -3.27 5.70 3.91
C ARG A 83 -2.33 6.46 2.99
N PHE A 84 -2.39 7.81 3.00
CA PHE A 84 -1.53 8.69 2.21
C PHE A 84 -0.03 8.46 2.51
N ASP A 85 0.35 8.28 3.77
CA ASP A 85 1.73 8.07 4.19
C ASP A 85 2.19 6.60 4.12
N ALA A 86 1.38 5.69 3.57
CA ALA A 86 1.68 4.26 3.56
C ALA A 86 2.97 3.93 2.79
N GLN A 87 3.19 4.56 1.64
CA GLN A 87 4.37 4.34 0.81
C GLN A 87 5.66 4.82 1.50
N GLU A 88 5.61 5.96 2.18
CA GLU A 88 6.76 6.43 2.95
C GLU A 88 7.10 5.48 4.11
N ARG A 89 6.08 4.99 4.82
CA ARG A 89 6.29 3.98 5.88
C ARG A 89 6.87 2.69 5.34
N ALA A 90 6.42 2.25 4.16
CA ALA A 90 6.93 1.04 3.52
C ALA A 90 8.41 1.18 3.14
N LEU A 91 8.82 2.29 2.55
CA LEU A 91 10.21 2.56 2.24
C LEU A 91 11.08 2.63 3.50
N ARG A 92 10.59 3.29 4.56
CA ARG A 92 11.27 3.30 5.88
C ARG A 92 11.39 1.90 6.49
N GLY A 93 10.42 1.02 6.21
CA GLY A 93 10.44 -0.39 6.60
C GLY A 93 11.37 -1.28 5.76
N GLY A 94 12.06 -0.71 4.76
CA GLY A 94 13.04 -1.41 3.94
C GLY A 94 12.51 -1.97 2.62
N MET A 95 11.24 -1.73 2.29
CA MET A 95 10.71 -2.14 0.97
C MET A 95 11.51 -1.50 -0.16
N ARG A 96 11.83 -2.29 -1.19
CA ARG A 96 12.63 -1.86 -2.35
C ARG A 96 11.85 -1.00 -3.32
N GLY A 97 10.53 -1.09 -3.28
CA GLY A 97 9.66 -0.33 -4.16
C GLY A 97 8.30 -0.09 -3.56
N VAL A 98 7.61 0.91 -4.09
CA VAL A 98 6.22 1.23 -3.76
C VAL A 98 5.46 1.62 -5.01
N ALA A 99 4.18 1.26 -5.08
CA ALA A 99 3.32 1.65 -6.18
C ALA A 99 2.25 2.65 -5.73
N PHE A 100 1.92 3.55 -6.63
CA PHE A 100 0.98 4.64 -6.44
C PHE A 100 -0.16 4.52 -7.45
N SER A 101 -1.36 4.78 -7.01
CA SER A 101 -2.50 4.93 -7.91
C SER A 101 -3.67 5.66 -7.25
N ALA A 102 -4.50 6.25 -8.10
CA ALA A 102 -5.85 6.67 -7.78
C ALA A 102 -6.84 5.84 -8.62
N LEU A 103 -8.02 5.59 -8.10
CA LEU A 103 -9.11 4.98 -8.84
C LEU A 103 -9.80 6.09 -9.66
N LEU A 104 -9.45 6.19 -10.93
CA LEU A 104 -9.93 7.25 -11.81
C LEU A 104 -11.45 7.17 -11.97
N GLY A 105 -12.12 8.30 -11.77
CA GLY A 105 -13.58 8.40 -11.85
C GLY A 105 -14.29 8.59 -10.50
N LEU A 106 -13.59 8.41 -9.38
CA LEU A 106 -14.13 8.76 -8.06
C LEU A 106 -14.24 10.28 -7.86
N SER A 107 -13.29 11.03 -8.41
CA SER A 107 -13.25 12.50 -8.42
C SER A 107 -12.77 12.98 -9.80
N ASP A 108 -12.33 14.23 -9.91
CA ASP A 108 -11.73 14.74 -11.15
C ASP A 108 -10.43 13.95 -11.46
N PHE A 109 -10.47 13.13 -12.49
CA PHE A 109 -9.38 12.22 -12.84
C PHE A 109 -8.06 12.94 -13.16
N ARG A 110 -8.12 14.19 -13.67
CA ARG A 110 -6.93 14.98 -13.98
C ARG A 110 -6.22 15.42 -12.72
N LYS A 111 -7.01 15.84 -11.71
CA LYS A 111 -6.48 16.22 -10.39
C LYS A 111 -5.89 15.02 -9.67
N ASP A 112 -6.58 13.88 -9.68
CA ASP A 112 -6.10 12.65 -9.07
C ASP A 112 -4.83 12.12 -9.76
N ALA A 113 -4.76 12.15 -11.09
CA ALA A 113 -3.56 11.76 -11.83
C ALA A 113 -2.37 12.68 -11.54
N LEU A 114 -2.59 14.00 -11.53
CA LEU A 114 -1.54 14.96 -11.17
C LEU A 114 -1.08 14.80 -9.73
N ALA A 115 -2.01 14.63 -8.79
CA ALA A 115 -1.69 14.43 -7.37
C ALA A 115 -0.90 13.14 -7.15
N SER A 116 -1.26 12.05 -7.84
CA SER A 116 -0.47 10.80 -7.82
C SER A 116 0.97 11.04 -8.30
N ALA A 117 1.15 11.73 -9.42
CA ALA A 117 2.48 12.06 -9.95
C ALA A 117 3.29 12.94 -8.99
N LEU A 118 2.67 13.94 -8.38
CA LEU A 118 3.31 14.79 -7.37
C LEU A 118 3.69 14.01 -6.11
N HIS A 119 2.84 13.09 -5.66
CA HIS A 119 3.13 12.23 -4.52
C HIS A 119 4.39 11.39 -4.77
N VAL A 120 4.48 10.72 -5.92
CA VAL A 120 5.70 9.99 -6.34
C VAL A 120 6.91 10.93 -6.38
N TYR A 121 6.78 12.07 -7.06
CA TYR A 121 7.87 13.04 -7.23
C TYR A 121 8.45 13.50 -5.89
N TYR A 122 7.58 13.89 -4.95
CA TYR A 122 8.05 14.35 -3.64
C TYR A 122 8.64 13.24 -2.79
N LEU A 123 8.08 12.03 -2.84
CA LEU A 123 8.61 10.91 -2.09
C LEU A 123 10.00 10.45 -2.60
N GLN A 124 10.24 10.51 -3.90
CA GLN A 124 11.56 10.19 -4.48
C GLN A 124 12.67 11.19 -4.10
N ARG A 125 12.32 12.35 -3.58
CA ARG A 125 13.27 13.40 -3.17
C ARG A 125 13.61 13.40 -1.69
N LYS A 126 12.97 12.54 -0.91
CA LYS A 126 13.28 12.32 0.51
C LYS A 126 14.41 11.31 0.69
#